data_b05bb54c6b84c03099fc5f990e84ddc6
#
_entry.id   b05bb54c6b84c03099fc5f990e84ddc6
#
_cell.length_a   1.000
_cell.length_b   1.000
_cell.length_c   1.000
_cell.angle_alpha   90.00
_cell.angle_beta   90.00
_cell.angle_gamma   90.00
#
_symmetry.space_group_name_H-M   'P 1'
#
loop_
_entity.id
_entity.type
_entity.pdbx_description
1 polymer ?
#
loop_
_entity_poly.entity_id
_entity_poly.type
_entity_poly.pdbx_seq_one_letter_code
_entity_poly.pdbx_strand_id
1 'polypeptide(L)'
;MSMAIPKQDNQNPSNEVLDFLLSAPTPEQVIALRPSDDAQERLRYLLNGNRNESLIDVERAELEIYLQLEHFVRQLKIRAQKKMQG
;
A
#
# COMPACT_ATOMS: atom_id res chain seq x y z
N MET A 1 -1.70 -10.46 27.01
CA MET A 1 -2.68 -10.69 26.07
C MET A 1 -2.12 -10.65 24.68
N SER A 2 -2.37 -11.64 24.02
CA SER A 2 -1.80 -11.73 22.71
C SER A 2 -2.55 -10.83 21.76
N MET A 3 -1.84 -10.03 21.09
CA MET A 3 -2.43 -9.21 20.07
C MET A 3 -2.12 -9.83 18.73
N ALA A 4 -2.40 -11.10 18.63
CA ALA A 4 -2.14 -11.76 17.36
C ALA A 4 -2.79 -10.99 16.24
N ILE A 5 -2.00 -10.49 15.36
CA ILE A 5 -2.50 -9.76 14.20
C ILE A 5 -2.96 -10.80 13.19
N PRO A 6 -4.20 -10.71 12.72
CA PRO A 6 -4.68 -11.65 11.73
C PRO A 6 -3.77 -11.66 10.51
N LYS A 7 -3.56 -12.83 9.97
CA LYS A 7 -2.66 -12.95 8.83
C LYS A 7 -3.15 -12.20 7.60
N GLN A 8 -4.46 -12.08 7.45
CA GLN A 8 -4.99 -11.36 6.31
C GLN A 8 -4.58 -9.90 6.32
N ASP A 9 -4.21 -9.34 7.47
CA ASP A 9 -3.73 -7.97 7.52
C ASP A 9 -2.45 -7.80 6.74
N ASN A 10 -1.64 -8.86 6.66
CA ASN A 10 -0.38 -8.81 5.93
C ASN A 10 -0.59 -8.78 4.42
N GLN A 11 -1.78 -9.19 3.97
CA GLN A 11 -2.07 -9.22 2.54
C GLN A 11 -2.74 -7.94 2.06
N ASN A 12 -3.12 -7.07 2.97
CA ASN A 12 -3.74 -5.80 2.60
C ASN A 12 -2.63 -4.83 2.17
N PRO A 13 -2.61 -4.41 0.90
CA PRO A 13 -1.56 -3.50 0.43
C PRO A 13 -1.47 -2.22 1.24
N SER A 14 -2.60 -1.72 1.75
CA SER A 14 -2.59 -0.50 2.54
C SER A 14 -1.81 -0.67 3.84
N ASN A 15 -1.93 -1.84 4.47
CA ASN A 15 -1.22 -2.08 5.71
C ASN A 15 0.28 -2.09 5.51
N GLU A 16 0.75 -2.64 4.38
CA GLU A 16 2.17 -2.59 4.07
C GLU A 16 2.68 -1.16 3.98
N VAL A 17 1.93 -0.31 3.32
CA VAL A 17 2.33 1.09 3.19
C VAL A 17 2.37 1.77 4.55
N LEU A 18 1.33 1.55 5.34
CA LEU A 18 1.25 2.20 6.66
C LEU A 18 2.39 1.72 7.58
N ASP A 19 2.67 0.43 7.57
CA ASP A 19 3.77 -0.11 8.38
C ASP A 19 5.10 0.46 7.93
N PHE A 20 5.29 0.57 6.62
CA PHE A 20 6.50 1.15 6.08
C PHE A 20 6.68 2.59 6.56
N LEU A 21 5.62 3.38 6.50
CA LEU A 21 5.71 4.78 6.92
C LEU A 21 6.01 4.91 8.42
N LEU A 22 5.46 3.99 9.21
CA LEU A 22 5.73 3.98 10.64
C LEU A 22 7.18 3.63 10.98
N SER A 23 7.90 3.03 10.06
CA SER A 23 9.29 2.66 10.28
C SER A 23 10.25 3.86 10.13
N ALA A 24 9.72 5.04 9.86
CA ALA A 24 10.52 6.26 9.68
C ALA A 24 11.58 6.07 8.58
N PRO A 25 11.14 5.80 7.35
CA PRO A 25 12.07 5.47 6.28
C PRO A 25 12.92 6.66 5.84
N THR A 26 14.10 6.35 5.32
CA THR A 26 14.95 7.36 4.69
C THR A 26 14.40 7.70 3.31
N PRO A 27 14.84 8.84 2.71
CA PRO A 27 14.41 9.14 1.34
C PRO A 27 14.72 8.03 0.35
N GLU A 28 15.89 7.37 0.49
CA GLU A 28 16.24 6.26 -0.39
C GLU A 28 15.24 5.12 -0.26
N GLN A 29 14.83 4.83 0.97
CA GLN A 29 13.88 3.76 1.21
C GLN A 29 12.51 4.10 0.62
N VAL A 30 12.10 5.36 0.71
CA VAL A 30 10.84 5.79 0.11
C VAL A 30 10.86 5.59 -1.40
N ILE A 31 11.95 5.99 -2.05
CA ILE A 31 12.08 5.85 -3.50
C ILE A 31 12.03 4.38 -3.89
N ALA A 32 12.61 3.51 -3.08
CA ALA A 32 12.69 2.08 -3.38
C ALA A 32 11.44 1.30 -2.96
N LEU A 33 10.46 1.95 -2.36
CA LEU A 33 9.27 1.25 -1.87
C LEU A 33 8.53 0.57 -3.00
N ARG A 34 8.25 -0.72 -2.84
CA ARG A 34 7.48 -1.51 -3.79
C ARG A 34 6.58 -2.46 -3.01
N PRO A 35 5.39 -2.73 -3.52
CA PRO A 35 4.54 -3.71 -2.85
C PRO A 35 5.17 -5.10 -2.88
N SER A 36 4.92 -5.88 -1.83
CA SER A 36 5.33 -7.27 -1.82
C SER A 36 4.56 -8.05 -2.89
N ASP A 37 5.04 -9.27 -3.19
CA ASP A 37 4.35 -10.12 -4.15
C ASP A 37 2.92 -10.40 -3.70
N ASP A 38 2.71 -10.64 -2.41
CA ASP A 38 1.37 -10.89 -1.88
C ASP A 38 0.49 -9.66 -2.04
N ALA A 39 1.02 -8.49 -1.78
CA ALA A 39 0.26 -7.25 -1.93
C ALA A 39 -0.09 -7.01 -3.40
N GLN A 40 0.85 -7.30 -4.30
CA GLN A 40 0.58 -7.13 -5.73
C GLN A 40 -0.52 -8.07 -6.20
N GLU A 41 -0.51 -9.30 -5.69
CA GLU A 41 -1.52 -10.28 -6.04
C GLU A 41 -2.90 -9.84 -5.55
N ARG A 42 -2.95 -9.37 -4.30
CA ARG A 42 -4.20 -8.86 -3.74
C ARG A 42 -4.71 -7.67 -4.54
N LEU A 43 -3.82 -6.76 -4.89
CA LEU A 43 -4.18 -5.59 -5.66
C LEU A 43 -4.73 -5.97 -7.04
N ARG A 44 -4.10 -6.97 -7.67
CA ARG A 44 -4.57 -7.46 -8.97
C ARG A 44 -5.98 -8.01 -8.86
N TYR A 45 -6.25 -8.77 -7.78
CA TYR A 45 -7.59 -9.27 -7.53
C TYR A 45 -8.59 -8.12 -7.38
N LEU A 46 -8.23 -7.10 -6.60
CA LEU A 46 -9.13 -5.98 -6.37
C LEU A 46 -9.39 -5.20 -7.65
N LEU A 47 -8.36 -4.96 -8.44
CA LEU A 47 -8.52 -4.21 -9.68
C LEU A 47 -9.38 -4.97 -10.69
N ASN A 48 -9.16 -6.27 -10.81
CA ASN A 48 -9.98 -7.08 -11.70
C ASN A 48 -11.43 -7.13 -11.23
N GLY A 49 -11.63 -7.30 -9.92
CA GLY A 49 -12.99 -7.32 -9.37
C GLY A 49 -13.70 -6.01 -9.55
N ASN A 50 -12.97 -4.90 -9.43
CA ASN A 50 -13.57 -3.58 -9.64
C ASN A 50 -14.00 -3.41 -11.09
N ARG A 51 -13.17 -3.86 -12.02
CA ARG A 51 -13.49 -3.76 -13.45
C ARG A 51 -14.74 -4.57 -13.78
N ASN A 52 -14.90 -5.72 -13.14
CA ASN A 52 -16.00 -6.62 -13.40
C ASN A 52 -17.20 -6.35 -12.49
N GLU A 53 -17.10 -5.34 -11.62
CA GLU A 53 -18.16 -4.99 -10.67
C GLU A 53 -18.55 -6.16 -9.78
N SER A 54 -17.55 -6.95 -9.39
CA SER A 54 -17.79 -8.14 -8.58
C SER A 54 -17.31 -7.99 -7.13
N LEU A 55 -16.78 -6.83 -6.76
CA LEU A 55 -16.27 -6.63 -5.40
C LEU A 55 -17.41 -6.41 -4.42
N ILE A 56 -17.27 -6.98 -3.23
CA ILE A 56 -18.18 -6.65 -2.13
C ILE A 56 -17.74 -5.31 -1.53
N ASP A 57 -18.60 -4.74 -0.69
CA ASP A 57 -18.36 -3.39 -0.16
C ASP A 57 -17.03 -3.25 0.56
N VAL A 58 -16.66 -4.26 1.36
CA VAL A 58 -15.40 -4.22 2.09
C VAL A 58 -14.22 -4.19 1.13
N GLU A 59 -14.31 -4.96 0.06
CA GLU A 59 -13.24 -5.00 -0.92
C GLU A 59 -13.12 -3.69 -1.69
N ARG A 60 -14.26 -3.08 -2.02
CA ARG A 60 -14.23 -1.77 -2.67
C ARG A 60 -13.58 -0.73 -1.78
N ALA A 61 -13.90 -0.77 -0.48
CA ALA A 61 -13.29 0.17 0.46
C ALA A 61 -11.79 -0.07 0.56
N GLU A 62 -11.38 -1.33 0.57
CA GLU A 62 -9.95 -1.67 0.62
C GLU A 62 -9.21 -1.10 -0.57
N LEU A 63 -9.77 -1.26 -1.76
CA LEU A 63 -9.14 -0.72 -2.97
C LEU A 63 -9.07 0.79 -2.93
N GLU A 64 -10.15 1.43 -2.51
CA GLU A 64 -10.22 2.89 -2.47
C GLU A 64 -9.15 3.46 -1.54
N ILE A 65 -9.01 2.87 -0.36
CA ILE A 65 -8.01 3.31 0.59
C ILE A 65 -6.61 3.14 0.00
N TYR A 66 -6.36 2.00 -0.64
CA TYR A 66 -5.06 1.77 -1.21
C TYR A 66 -4.73 2.80 -2.30
N LEU A 67 -5.68 3.12 -3.15
CA LEU A 67 -5.44 4.08 -4.22
C LEU A 67 -5.12 5.47 -3.66
N GLN A 68 -5.77 5.85 -2.56
CA GLN A 68 -5.45 7.10 -1.90
C GLN A 68 -4.04 7.09 -1.33
N LEU A 69 -3.66 5.98 -0.70
CA LEU A 69 -2.31 5.86 -0.14
C LEU A 69 -1.26 5.83 -1.24
N GLU A 70 -1.56 5.18 -2.34
CA GLU A 70 -0.63 5.14 -3.45
C GLU A 70 -0.37 6.54 -3.99
N HIS A 71 -1.42 7.31 -4.11
CA HIS A 71 -1.27 8.70 -4.56
C HIS A 71 -0.37 9.48 -3.60
N PHE A 72 -0.58 9.30 -2.31
CA PHE A 72 0.21 9.97 -1.29
C PHE A 72 1.68 9.53 -1.36
N VAL A 73 1.92 8.23 -1.50
CA VAL A 73 3.28 7.71 -1.60
C VAL A 73 3.99 8.25 -2.84
N ARG A 74 3.25 8.40 -3.93
CA ARG A 74 3.82 8.95 -5.15
C ARG A 74 4.34 10.37 -4.91
N GLN A 75 3.59 11.16 -4.16
CA GLN A 75 4.04 12.50 -3.79
C GLN A 75 5.28 12.44 -2.91
N LEU A 76 5.31 11.50 -1.98
CA LEU A 76 6.48 11.33 -1.14
C LEU A 76 7.72 10.96 -1.95
N LYS A 77 7.55 10.09 -2.96
CA LYS A 77 8.68 9.70 -3.79
C LYS A 77 9.24 10.88 -4.57
N ILE A 78 8.37 11.73 -5.05
CA ILE A 78 8.82 12.93 -5.77
C ILE A 78 9.63 13.83 -4.84
N ARG A 79 9.15 14.04 -3.62
CA ARG A 79 9.85 14.87 -2.65
C ARG A 79 11.17 14.25 -2.21
N ALA A 80 11.17 12.91 -2.06
CA ALA A 80 12.40 12.22 -1.69
C ALA A 80 13.46 12.37 -2.76
N GLN A 81 13.07 12.30 -4.02
CA GLN A 81 14.01 12.48 -5.11
C GLN A 81 14.59 13.88 -5.12
N LYS A 82 13.75 14.88 -4.89
CA LYS A 82 14.24 16.26 -4.82
C LYS A 82 15.22 16.45 -3.67
N LYS A 83 14.94 15.81 -2.54
CA LYS A 83 15.81 15.93 -1.37
C LYS A 83 17.16 15.32 -1.64
N MET A 84 17.20 14.23 -2.38
CA MET A 84 18.46 13.57 -2.70
C MET A 84 19.28 14.31 -3.75
N GLN A 85 18.63 15.08 -4.58
CA GLN A 85 19.34 15.86 -5.58
C GLN A 85 19.98 17.11 -4.99
N GLY A 86 19.65 17.38 -3.78
CA GLY A 86 20.29 18.43 -3.09
C GLY A 86 19.64 19.68 -3.04
#